data_9891fa58ad8dde0561d15d7f9d81bff2
#
_entry.id   9891fa58ad8dde0561d15d7f9d81bff2
#
_cell.length_a   1.000
_cell.length_b   1.000
_cell.length_c   1.000
_cell.angle_alpha   90.00
_cell.angle_beta   90.00
_cell.angle_gamma   90.00
#
_symmetry.space_group_name_H-M   'P 1'
#
loop_
_entity.id
_entity.type
_entity.pdbx_description
1 polymer ?
#
loop_
_entity_poly.entity_id
_entity_poly.type
_entity_poly.pdbx_seq_one_letter_code
_entity_poly.pdbx_strand_id
1 'polypeptide(L)'
;MVVSTLTRHTTVRDADDFAKRQQALEARIVPLMQKQPGFVSREMRRDGDAGAMVETTTWQSEDDCRNYLRNGGAAMAATILDAFFPTAPFPNGNWVRETVTQ
;
A
#
# COMPACT_ATOMS: atom_id res chain seq x y z
N MET A 1 -14.37 -9.43 -8.88
CA MET A 1 -13.46 -8.38 -8.37
C MET A 1 -12.06 -8.92 -8.19
N VAL A 2 -11.08 -8.06 -8.19
CA VAL A 2 -9.66 -8.42 -8.11
C VAL A 2 -9.05 -7.78 -6.88
N VAL A 3 -8.18 -8.51 -6.18
CA VAL A 3 -7.48 -8.02 -5.00
C VAL A 3 -5.98 -7.97 -5.28
N SER A 4 -5.38 -6.80 -5.06
CA SER A 4 -3.94 -6.60 -5.12
C SER A 4 -3.41 -6.52 -3.69
N THR A 5 -2.42 -7.31 -3.39
CA THR A 5 -1.76 -7.32 -2.07
C THR A 5 -0.31 -6.88 -2.23
N LEU A 6 0.05 -5.83 -1.51
CA LEU A 6 1.39 -5.27 -1.49
C LEU A 6 1.98 -5.46 -0.10
N THR A 7 3.13 -6.10 -0.03
CA THR A 7 3.87 -6.25 1.23
C THR A 7 5.17 -5.48 1.12
N ARG A 8 5.44 -4.63 2.12
CA ARG A 8 6.68 -3.86 2.16
C ARG A 8 7.23 -3.82 3.58
N HIS A 9 8.53 -3.65 3.70
CA HIS A 9 9.18 -3.39 4.98
C HIS A 9 9.35 -1.89 5.19
N THR A 10 9.16 -1.47 6.45
CA THR A 10 9.40 -0.10 6.87
C THR A 10 10.32 -0.07 8.08
N THR A 11 11.00 1.05 8.28
CA THR A 11 11.81 1.30 9.48
C THR A 11 10.94 1.66 10.70
N VAL A 12 9.65 1.91 10.50
CA VAL A 12 8.70 2.23 11.57
C VAL A 12 8.30 0.94 12.27
N ARG A 13 8.73 0.76 13.52
CA ARG A 13 8.52 -0.47 14.29
C ARG A 13 7.65 -0.31 15.51
N ASP A 14 7.58 0.90 16.06
CA ASP A 14 6.75 1.18 17.22
C ASP A 14 5.26 1.18 16.84
N ALA A 15 4.45 0.45 17.60
CA ALA A 15 3.03 0.27 17.29
C ALA A 15 2.25 1.60 17.37
N ASP A 16 2.55 2.45 18.34
CA ASP A 16 1.87 3.74 18.50
C ASP A 16 2.28 4.71 17.39
N ASP A 17 3.55 4.74 17.03
CA ASP A 17 4.05 5.53 15.92
C ASP A 17 3.45 5.07 14.59
N PHE A 18 3.37 3.76 14.39
CA PHE A 18 2.73 3.17 13.22
C PHE A 18 1.27 3.64 13.09
N ALA A 19 0.51 3.55 14.18
CA ALA A 19 -0.90 3.94 14.18
C ALA A 19 -1.09 5.43 13.85
N LYS A 20 -0.26 6.30 14.40
CA LYS A 20 -0.31 7.74 14.11
C LYS A 20 0.03 8.04 12.66
N ARG A 21 1.05 7.39 12.13
CA ARG A 21 1.46 7.54 10.74
C ARG A 21 0.39 7.00 9.78
N GLN A 22 -0.23 5.89 10.14
CA GLN A 22 -1.32 5.31 9.34
C GLN A 22 -2.50 6.27 9.25
N GLN A 23 -2.88 6.89 10.35
CA GLN A 23 -3.97 7.86 10.36
C GLN A 23 -3.66 9.06 9.46
N ALA A 24 -2.44 9.60 9.53
CA ALA A 24 -2.01 10.71 8.68
C ALA A 24 -1.92 10.29 7.21
N LEU A 25 -1.44 9.08 6.94
CA LEU A 25 -1.36 8.52 5.60
C LEU A 25 -2.76 8.39 4.97
N GLU A 26 -3.73 7.86 5.71
CA GLU A 26 -5.09 7.66 5.22
C GLU A 26 -5.72 8.96 4.75
N ALA A 27 -5.50 10.05 5.49
CA ALA A 27 -6.02 11.36 5.11
C ALA A 27 -5.51 11.84 3.75
N ARG A 28 -4.35 11.37 3.31
CA ARG A 28 -3.74 11.75 2.04
C ARG A 28 -3.97 10.75 0.93
N ILE A 29 -3.92 9.46 1.24
CA ILE A 29 -3.97 8.42 0.22
C ILE A 29 -5.41 8.10 -0.20
N VAL A 30 -6.38 8.16 0.72
CA VAL A 30 -7.78 7.82 0.42
C VAL A 30 -8.35 8.71 -0.70
N PRO A 31 -8.20 10.04 -0.68
CA PRO A 31 -8.69 10.87 -1.79
C PRO A 31 -8.07 10.52 -3.14
N LEU A 32 -6.79 10.16 -3.16
CA LEU A 32 -6.13 9.70 -4.38
C LEU A 32 -6.74 8.42 -4.89
N MET A 33 -6.94 7.44 -4.00
CA MET A 33 -7.48 6.13 -4.38
C MET A 33 -8.92 6.23 -4.87
N GLN A 34 -9.73 7.06 -4.22
CA GLN A 34 -11.13 7.25 -4.62
C GLN A 34 -11.30 7.81 -6.02
N LYS A 35 -10.28 8.46 -6.56
CA LYS A 35 -10.28 9.00 -7.93
C LYS A 35 -9.88 7.95 -8.97
N GLN A 36 -9.39 6.80 -8.55
CA GLN A 36 -8.92 5.79 -9.49
C GLN A 36 -10.11 5.00 -10.06
N PRO A 37 -10.21 4.87 -11.40
CA PRO A 37 -11.29 4.09 -12.00
C PRO A 37 -11.29 2.65 -11.49
N GLY A 38 -12.45 2.16 -11.09
CA GLY A 38 -12.62 0.78 -10.62
C GLY A 38 -12.16 0.51 -9.20
N PHE A 39 -11.69 1.51 -8.48
CA PHE A 39 -11.31 1.33 -7.07
C PHE A 39 -12.56 0.99 -6.23
N VAL A 40 -12.45 -0.04 -5.39
CA VAL A 40 -13.52 -0.46 -4.48
C VAL A 40 -13.18 -0.16 -3.04
N SER A 41 -12.05 -0.69 -2.56
CA SER A 41 -11.66 -0.52 -1.15
C SER A 41 -10.16 -0.72 -0.97
N ARG A 42 -9.67 -0.24 0.16
CA ARG A 42 -8.27 -0.36 0.55
C ARG A 42 -8.19 -0.64 2.04
N GLU A 43 -7.28 -1.53 2.40
CA GLU A 43 -6.96 -1.84 3.78
C GLU A 43 -5.44 -1.90 3.93
N MET A 44 -4.93 -1.38 5.04
CA MET A 44 -3.51 -1.48 5.38
C MET A 44 -3.39 -1.95 6.81
N ARG A 45 -2.49 -2.89 7.05
CA ARG A 45 -2.26 -3.43 8.38
C ARG A 45 -0.77 -3.66 8.63
N ARG A 46 -0.41 -3.64 9.89
CA ARG A 46 0.91 -4.03 10.35
C ARG A 46 0.95 -5.55 10.49
N ASP A 47 2.02 -6.16 10.02
CA ASP A 47 2.19 -7.61 10.07
C ASP A 47 3.29 -7.96 11.07
N GLY A 48 2.90 -8.18 12.33
CA GLY A 48 3.81 -8.52 13.43
C GLY A 48 4.75 -7.38 13.81
N ASP A 49 5.82 -7.72 14.51
CA ASP A 49 6.81 -6.76 15.01
C ASP A 49 8.01 -6.59 14.07
N ALA A 50 7.98 -7.23 12.90
CA ALA A 50 9.12 -7.28 11.99
C ALA A 50 9.25 -6.06 11.07
N GLY A 51 8.42 -5.03 11.25
CA GLY A 51 8.42 -3.86 10.36
C GLY A 51 7.76 -4.11 9.01
N ALA A 52 7.05 -5.22 8.87
CA ALA A 52 6.29 -5.51 7.66
C ALA A 52 4.93 -4.82 7.71
N MET A 53 4.50 -4.32 6.56
CA MET A 53 3.16 -3.77 6.39
C MET A 53 2.54 -4.35 5.13
N VAL A 54 1.24 -4.65 5.21
CA VAL A 54 0.49 -5.25 4.12
C VAL A 54 -0.63 -4.32 3.72
N GLU A 55 -0.65 -3.96 2.45
CA GLU A 55 -1.71 -3.16 1.85
C GLU A 55 -2.50 -4.02 0.88
N THR A 56 -3.82 -4.03 1.04
CA THR A 56 -4.72 -4.76 0.17
C THR A 56 -5.67 -3.77 -0.48
N THR A 57 -5.71 -3.77 -1.81
CA THR A 57 -6.66 -2.95 -2.58
C THR A 57 -7.56 -3.85 -3.40
N THR A 58 -8.84 -3.53 -3.43
CA THR A 58 -9.85 -4.26 -4.20
C THR A 58 -10.28 -3.41 -5.39
N TRP A 59 -10.35 -4.04 -6.56
CA TRP A 59 -10.69 -3.41 -7.83
C TRP A 59 -11.86 -4.12 -8.48
N GLN A 60 -12.65 -3.41 -9.27
CA GLN A 60 -13.77 -4.01 -9.99
C GLN A 60 -13.31 -5.02 -11.04
N SER A 61 -12.17 -4.77 -11.68
CA SER A 61 -11.61 -5.65 -12.69
C SER A 61 -10.10 -5.68 -12.66
N GLU A 62 -9.51 -6.70 -13.28
CA GLU A 62 -8.08 -6.80 -13.46
C GLU A 62 -7.54 -5.66 -14.34
N ASP A 63 -8.30 -5.24 -15.35
CA ASP A 63 -7.90 -4.13 -16.20
C ASP A 63 -7.81 -2.83 -15.42
N ASP A 64 -8.74 -2.57 -14.51
CA ASP A 64 -8.69 -1.39 -13.64
C ASP A 64 -7.45 -1.40 -12.75
N CYS A 65 -7.13 -2.56 -12.17
CA CYS A 65 -5.93 -2.73 -11.36
C CYS A 65 -4.66 -2.46 -12.18
N ARG A 66 -4.56 -3.05 -13.36
CA ARG A 66 -3.41 -2.85 -14.26
C ARG A 66 -3.30 -1.40 -14.70
N ASN A 67 -4.42 -0.76 -14.99
CA ASN A 67 -4.46 0.63 -15.40
C ASN A 67 -3.91 1.55 -14.30
N TYR A 68 -4.30 1.32 -13.05
CA TYR A 68 -3.77 2.02 -11.89
C TYR A 68 -2.24 1.87 -11.80
N LEU A 69 -1.73 0.66 -11.99
CA LEU A 69 -0.29 0.40 -11.94
C LEU A 69 0.50 1.11 -13.05
N ARG A 70 -0.13 1.34 -14.21
CA ARG A 70 0.53 1.92 -15.39
C ARG A 70 0.39 3.42 -15.52
N ASN A 71 -0.67 4.01 -14.97
CA ASN A 71 -1.04 5.41 -15.20
C ASN A 71 -0.47 6.39 -14.17
N GLY A 72 0.52 5.98 -13.41
CA GLY A 72 1.14 6.82 -12.40
C GLY A 72 0.38 6.88 -11.07
N GLY A 73 -0.81 6.30 -10.97
CA GLY A 73 -1.55 6.23 -9.71
C GLY A 73 -0.80 5.47 -8.64
N ALA A 74 -0.25 4.31 -9.00
CA ALA A 74 0.57 3.51 -8.09
C ALA A 74 1.85 4.24 -7.67
N ALA A 75 2.48 4.95 -8.59
CA ALA A 75 3.68 5.73 -8.29
C ALA A 75 3.38 6.88 -7.32
N MET A 76 2.23 7.56 -7.49
CA MET A 76 1.80 8.61 -6.57
C MET A 76 1.49 8.05 -5.19
N ALA A 77 0.81 6.91 -5.12
CA ALA A 77 0.53 6.21 -3.87
C ALA A 77 1.83 5.80 -3.16
N ALA A 78 2.79 5.26 -3.91
CA ALA A 78 4.09 4.89 -3.37
C ALA A 78 4.84 6.09 -2.77
N THR A 79 4.78 7.24 -3.42
CA THR A 79 5.37 8.48 -2.91
C THR A 79 4.76 8.88 -1.57
N ILE A 80 3.44 8.79 -1.45
CA ILE A 80 2.74 9.08 -0.19
C ILE A 80 3.14 8.05 0.89
N LEU A 81 3.13 6.77 0.53
CA LEU A 81 3.53 5.69 1.45
C LEU A 81 4.96 5.90 1.97
N ASP A 82 5.90 6.21 1.08
CA ASP A 82 7.30 6.43 1.44
C ASP A 82 7.48 7.62 2.38
N ALA A 83 6.66 8.64 2.25
CA ALA A 83 6.72 9.83 3.11
C ALA A 83 6.38 9.51 4.56
N PHE A 84 5.45 8.58 4.80
CA PHE A 84 5.02 8.20 6.14
C PHE A 84 5.70 6.92 6.65
N PHE A 85 6.04 6.02 5.76
CA PHE A 85 6.64 4.72 6.09
C PHE A 85 7.89 4.50 5.24
N PRO A 86 9.03 5.06 5.68
CA PRO A 86 10.29 4.84 4.97
C PRO A 86 10.57 3.34 4.81
N THR A 87 11.00 2.95 3.63
CA THR A 87 11.27 1.55 3.33
C THR A 87 12.55 1.04 4.00
N ALA A 88 12.50 -0.22 4.41
CA ALA A 88 13.67 -0.97 4.84
C ALA A 88 13.76 -2.25 3.98
N PRO A 89 14.96 -2.75 3.68
CA PRO A 89 15.09 -3.94 2.85
C PRO A 89 14.56 -5.18 3.57
N PHE A 90 13.93 -6.07 2.81
CA PHE A 90 13.68 -7.44 3.27
C PHE A 90 15.01 -8.16 3.47
N PRO A 91 15.04 -9.23 4.28
CA PRO A 91 16.27 -10.00 4.48
C PRO A 91 16.89 -10.55 3.17
N ASN A 92 16.06 -10.75 2.14
CA ASN A 92 16.51 -11.19 0.81
C ASN A 92 16.86 -10.03 -0.13
N GLY A 93 16.89 -8.80 0.36
CA GLY A 93 17.21 -7.61 -0.42
C GLY A 93 16.05 -7.01 -1.21
N ASN A 94 14.89 -7.63 -1.23
CA ASN A 94 13.72 -7.07 -1.89
C ASN A 94 13.04 -6.02 -0.98
N TRP A 95 12.50 -4.97 -1.61
CA TRP A 95 11.89 -3.86 -0.89
C TRP A 95 10.36 -3.98 -0.82
N VAL A 96 9.77 -4.51 -1.88
CA VAL A 96 8.33 -4.58 -2.05
C VAL A 96 7.98 -5.89 -2.75
N ARG A 97 6.90 -6.51 -2.31
CA ARG A 97 6.33 -7.69 -2.94
C ARG A 97 4.87 -7.40 -3.29
N GLU A 98 4.47 -7.70 -4.51
CA GLU A 98 3.11 -7.51 -4.97
C GLU A 98 2.53 -8.81 -5.50
N THR A 99 1.28 -9.08 -5.14
CA THR A 99 0.53 -10.24 -5.62
C THR A 99 -0.88 -9.77 -6.01
N VAL A 100 -1.34 -10.20 -7.19
CA VAL A 100 -2.70 -9.92 -7.64
C VAL A 100 -3.47 -11.23 -7.67
N THR A 101 -4.63 -11.25 -7.01
CA THR A 101 -5.50 -12.43 -6.94
C THR A 101 -6.94 -12.05 -7.29
N GLN A 102 -7.64 -13.02 -7.83
CA GLN A 102 -9.06 -12.86 -8.17
C GLN A 102 -9.96 -13.52 -7.12
#